data_ff4f8b3b4544fa51d60c94c82b5b7503
#
_entry.id   ff4f8b3b4544fa51d60c94c82b5b7503
#
_cell.length_a   1.000
_cell.length_b   1.000
_cell.length_c   1.000
_cell.angle_alpha   90.00
_cell.angle_beta   90.00
_cell.angle_gamma   90.00
#
_symmetry.space_group_name_H-M   'P 1'
#
loop_
_entity.id
_entity.type
_entity.pdbx_description
1 polymer ?
#
loop_
_entity_poly.entity_id
_entity_poly.type
_entity_poly.pdbx_seq_one_letter_code
_entity_poly.pdbx_strand_id
1 'polypeptide(L)'
;MVKTNPKVDTENEKSYLTVEEFNAIRKMDLPKDFLDFLEIGFRTGLRAADILNLKKENVKLKKDDNGNSTGHIQGTALKTKSQTPINIRLDQKSLSILKDRMGNIKSEFLFANRSGNPYTIEYFKKYFRKAFDQLYPDMALHKSIHAIRSGNRKFLEMYNLN
;
A
#
# COMPACT_ATOMS: atom_id res chain seq x y z
N MET A 1 -35.73 5.02 -13.19
CA MET A 1 -34.99 5.07 -13.02
C MET A 1 -34.15 5.32 -12.66
N VAL A 2 -34.08 5.70 -12.79
CA VAL A 2 -33.24 5.96 -12.69
C VAL A 2 -32.33 6.11 -12.25
N LYS A 3 -31.86 6.15 -12.33
CA LYS A 3 -30.99 6.17 -11.99
C LYS A 3 -30.23 6.73 -11.58
N THR A 4 -30.10 6.80 -11.33
CA THR A 4 -29.44 7.22 -11.02
C THR A 4 -28.90 8.01 -10.78
N ASN A 5 -28.73 8.36 -10.52
CA ASN A 5 -27.97 9.28 -10.60
C ASN A 5 -26.69 9.14 -10.16
N PRO A 6 -26.15 9.00 -10.57
CA PRO A 6 -24.94 8.65 -10.17
C PRO A 6 -23.99 9.68 -10.04
N LYS A 7 -24.30 10.67 -10.28
CA LYS A 7 -23.42 11.53 -10.16
C LYS A 7 -23.23 11.98 -8.93
N VAL A 8 -23.94 11.50 -8.15
CA VAL A 8 -23.56 11.73 -6.82
C VAL A 8 -22.56 10.71 -6.51
N ASP A 9 -21.38 11.01 -6.85
CA ASP A 9 -20.27 10.16 -6.62
C ASP A 9 -19.78 10.42 -5.22
N THR A 10 -20.24 9.64 -4.25
CA THR A 10 -19.75 9.76 -2.88
C THR A 10 -18.33 9.22 -2.82
N GLU A 11 -17.57 9.64 -1.81
CA GLU A 11 -16.21 9.13 -1.63
C GLU A 11 -16.18 7.61 -1.56
N ASN A 12 -17.18 7.00 -0.92
CA ASN A 12 -17.21 5.56 -0.76
C ASN A 12 -17.50 4.81 -2.04
N GLU A 13 -17.99 5.51 -3.07
CA GLU A 13 -18.32 4.87 -4.34
C GLU A 13 -17.24 5.01 -5.40
N LYS A 14 -16.19 5.75 -5.10
CA LYS A 14 -15.09 5.93 -6.05
C LYS A 14 -14.25 4.66 -6.15
N SER A 15 -13.66 4.43 -7.31
CA SER A 15 -12.89 3.21 -7.56
C SER A 15 -11.56 3.19 -6.82
N TYR A 16 -11.03 4.33 -6.43
CA TYR A 16 -9.78 4.42 -5.72
C TYR A 16 -10.01 4.50 -4.21
N LEU A 17 -9.00 4.16 -3.43
CA LEU A 17 -9.06 4.30 -1.97
C LEU A 17 -8.93 5.78 -1.64
N THR A 18 -9.93 6.32 -0.96
CA THR A 18 -9.91 7.73 -0.56
C THR A 18 -9.06 7.92 0.70
N VAL A 19 -8.66 9.16 0.96
CA VAL A 19 -7.91 9.48 2.17
C VAL A 19 -8.74 9.16 3.42
N GLU A 20 -10.05 9.43 3.38
CA GLU A 20 -10.93 9.11 4.52
C GLU A 20 -10.98 7.61 4.79
N GLU A 21 -11.08 6.81 3.72
CA GLU A 21 -11.10 5.36 3.85
C GLU A 21 -9.76 4.84 4.37
N PHE A 22 -8.67 5.35 3.82
CA PHE A 22 -7.34 4.99 4.28
C PHE A 22 -7.17 5.29 5.77
N ASN A 23 -7.55 6.50 6.19
CA ASN A 23 -7.44 6.89 7.59
C ASN A 23 -8.33 6.05 8.51
N ALA A 24 -9.51 5.67 8.04
CA ALA A 24 -10.41 4.83 8.82
C ALA A 24 -9.84 3.42 9.00
N ILE A 25 -9.35 2.83 7.91
CA ILE A 25 -8.84 1.45 7.95
C ILE A 25 -7.56 1.37 8.79
N ARG A 26 -6.67 2.35 8.69
CA ARG A 26 -5.41 2.30 9.41
C ARG A 26 -5.58 2.37 10.93
N LYS A 27 -6.74 2.78 11.40
CA LYS A 27 -7.06 2.85 12.84
C LYS A 27 -7.76 1.60 13.35
N MET A 28 -8.08 0.66 12.48
CA MET A 28 -8.77 -0.56 12.86
C MET A 28 -7.83 -1.55 13.55
N ASP A 29 -8.41 -2.44 14.33
CA ASP A 29 -7.67 -3.53 14.95
C ASP A 29 -7.51 -4.66 13.95
N LEU A 30 -6.49 -4.54 13.11
CA LEU A 30 -6.17 -5.49 12.04
C LEU A 30 -4.70 -5.91 12.19
N PRO A 31 -4.30 -7.03 11.58
CA PRO A 31 -2.91 -7.48 11.69
C PRO A 31 -1.93 -6.41 11.24
N LYS A 32 -0.84 -6.30 11.99
CA LYS A 32 0.20 -5.31 11.69
C LYS A 32 0.74 -5.48 10.27
N ASP A 33 0.88 -6.72 9.80
CA ASP A 33 1.39 -6.97 8.45
C ASP A 33 0.47 -6.37 7.39
N PHE A 34 -0.84 -6.48 7.60
CA PHE A 34 -1.79 -5.88 6.68
C PHE A 34 -1.73 -4.35 6.76
N LEU A 35 -1.67 -3.80 7.97
CA LEU A 35 -1.62 -2.34 8.13
C LEU A 35 -0.34 -1.75 7.52
N ASP A 36 0.78 -2.44 7.68
CA ASP A 36 2.03 -2.02 7.04
C ASP A 36 1.93 -2.08 5.53
N PHE A 37 1.33 -3.15 5.00
CA PHE A 37 1.08 -3.29 3.57
C PHE A 37 0.22 -2.13 3.04
N LEU A 38 -0.84 -1.79 3.76
CA LEU A 38 -1.73 -0.69 3.41
C LEU A 38 -0.97 0.64 3.35
N GLU A 39 -0.16 0.91 4.38
CA GLU A 39 0.63 2.14 4.44
C GLU A 39 1.61 2.22 3.26
N ILE A 40 2.36 1.14 3.02
CA ILE A 40 3.34 1.13 1.95
C ILE A 40 2.65 1.30 0.59
N GLY A 41 1.56 0.59 0.37
CA GLY A 41 0.83 0.67 -0.90
C GLY A 41 0.28 2.07 -1.17
N PHE A 42 -0.34 2.66 -0.17
CA PHE A 42 -0.94 3.98 -0.33
C PHE A 42 0.12 5.08 -0.48
N ARG A 43 1.23 4.96 0.25
CA ARG A 43 2.28 5.99 0.24
C ARG A 43 3.22 5.89 -0.95
N THR A 44 3.47 4.68 -1.47
CA THR A 44 4.42 4.48 -2.56
C THR A 44 3.75 4.30 -3.92
N GLY A 45 2.52 3.84 -3.93
CA GLY A 45 1.82 3.52 -5.17
C GLY A 45 2.26 2.22 -5.82
N LEU A 46 3.02 1.39 -5.12
CA LEU A 46 3.43 0.09 -5.66
C LEU A 46 2.23 -0.83 -5.84
N ARG A 47 2.31 -1.71 -6.83
CA ARG A 47 1.32 -2.77 -6.99
C ARG A 47 1.46 -3.77 -5.85
N ALA A 48 0.35 -4.41 -5.48
CA ALA A 48 0.36 -5.40 -4.41
C ALA A 48 1.42 -6.49 -4.64
N ALA A 49 1.52 -6.99 -5.86
CA ALA A 49 2.51 -8.02 -6.19
C ALA A 49 3.94 -7.55 -5.97
N ASP A 50 4.23 -6.28 -6.26
CA ASP A 50 5.57 -5.74 -6.07
C ASP A 50 5.90 -5.58 -4.59
N ILE A 51 4.91 -5.23 -3.77
CA ILE A 51 5.11 -5.16 -2.32
C ILE A 51 5.40 -6.55 -1.75
N LEU A 52 4.64 -7.56 -2.19
CA LEU A 52 4.83 -8.93 -1.73
C LEU A 52 6.19 -9.50 -2.10
N ASN A 53 6.76 -9.02 -3.20
CA ASN A 53 8.07 -9.48 -3.64
C ASN A 53 9.21 -8.55 -3.22
N LEU A 54 8.90 -7.57 -2.39
CA LEU A 54 9.89 -6.63 -1.91
C LEU A 54 10.87 -7.33 -0.97
N LYS A 55 12.15 -7.25 -1.31
CA LYS A 55 13.22 -7.86 -0.54
C LYS A 55 14.02 -6.80 0.20
N LYS A 56 14.71 -7.21 1.25
CA LYS A 56 15.57 -6.30 1.99
C LYS A 56 16.58 -5.61 1.07
N GLU A 57 17.11 -6.32 0.07
CA GLU A 57 18.07 -5.75 -0.86
C GLU A 57 17.50 -4.63 -1.73
N ASN A 58 16.18 -4.55 -1.83
CA ASN A 58 15.52 -3.49 -2.62
C ASN A 58 15.42 -2.18 -1.86
N VAL A 59 15.65 -2.17 -0.54
CA VAL A 59 15.56 -0.95 0.26
C VAL A 59 16.95 -0.38 0.43
N LYS A 60 17.17 0.79 -0.16
CA LYS A 60 18.47 1.47 -0.12
C LYS A 60 18.41 2.61 0.88
N LEU A 61 19.22 2.51 1.92
CA LEU A 61 19.26 3.50 2.99
C LEU A 61 20.47 4.39 2.82
N LYS A 62 20.28 5.69 3.04
CA LYS A 62 21.35 6.68 2.97
C LYS A 62 21.16 7.69 4.09
N LYS A 63 22.20 8.47 4.33
CA LYS A 63 22.10 9.66 5.17
C LYS A 63 22.32 10.88 4.28
N ASP A 64 21.52 11.92 4.51
CA ASP A 64 21.71 13.16 3.78
C ASP A 64 22.83 13.99 4.43
N ASP A 65 23.07 15.18 3.91
CA ASP A 65 24.15 16.05 4.38
C ASP A 65 23.97 16.49 5.83
N ASN A 66 22.72 16.44 6.33
CA ASN A 66 22.41 16.80 7.71
C ASN A 66 22.40 15.59 8.64
N GLY A 67 22.77 14.41 8.13
CA GLY A 67 22.77 13.19 8.92
C GLY A 67 21.43 12.51 9.06
N ASN A 68 20.39 12.99 8.38
CA ASN A 68 19.07 12.37 8.45
C ASN A 68 19.01 11.15 7.56
N SER A 69 18.30 10.13 8.03
CA SER A 69 18.10 8.91 7.24
C SER A 69 17.14 9.17 6.09
N THR A 70 17.51 8.70 4.90
CA THR A 70 16.65 8.70 3.73
C THR A 70 16.66 7.30 3.14
N GLY A 71 15.69 6.99 2.32
CA GLY A 71 15.62 5.67 1.71
C GLY A 71 14.86 5.65 0.41
N HIS A 72 15.16 4.65 -0.39
CA HIS A 72 14.53 4.42 -1.68
C HIS A 72 14.22 2.94 -1.82
N ILE A 73 13.15 2.63 -2.55
CA ILE A 73 12.92 1.28 -3.05
C ILE A 73 13.43 1.26 -4.47
N GLN A 74 14.32 0.33 -4.76
CA GLN A 74 14.91 0.15 -6.09
C GLN A 74 14.82 -1.30 -6.51
N GLY A 75 14.33 -1.54 -7.71
CA GLY A 75 14.17 -2.89 -8.22
C GLY A 75 13.48 -2.87 -9.57
N THR A 76 12.80 -3.96 -9.89
CA THR A 76 12.11 -4.12 -11.16
C THR A 76 10.68 -4.58 -10.92
N ALA A 77 9.74 -3.96 -11.62
CA ALA A 77 8.33 -4.33 -11.49
C ALA A 77 8.09 -5.71 -12.10
N LEU A 78 7.30 -6.52 -11.39
CA LEU A 78 7.07 -7.90 -11.80
C LEU A 78 6.15 -8.07 -12.99
N LYS A 79 5.17 -7.19 -13.13
CA LYS A 79 4.11 -7.40 -14.11
C LYS A 79 4.33 -6.72 -15.44
N THR A 80 5.46 -6.10 -15.66
CA THR A 80 5.72 -5.45 -16.94
C THR A 80 6.67 -6.29 -17.77
N LYS A 81 6.35 -6.48 -19.04
CA LYS A 81 7.20 -7.23 -19.95
C LYS A 81 8.51 -6.51 -20.20
N SER A 82 8.52 -5.22 -20.06
CA SER A 82 9.70 -4.39 -20.26
C SER A 82 10.61 -4.33 -19.06
N GLN A 83 10.26 -5.01 -17.96
CA GLN A 83 11.01 -4.97 -16.72
C GLN A 83 11.25 -3.52 -16.27
N THR A 84 10.17 -2.78 -16.18
CA THR A 84 10.21 -1.37 -15.79
C THR A 84 10.91 -1.20 -14.43
N PRO A 85 11.94 -0.36 -14.34
CA PRO A 85 12.62 -0.15 -13.07
C PRO A 85 11.71 0.58 -12.08
N ILE A 86 11.89 0.23 -10.81
CA ILE A 86 11.23 0.89 -9.71
C ILE A 86 12.30 1.70 -8.98
N ASN A 87 12.03 2.98 -8.77
CA ASN A 87 12.91 3.84 -7.98
C ASN A 87 12.02 4.84 -7.26
N ILE A 88 11.69 4.55 -6.01
CA ILE A 88 10.73 5.33 -5.25
C ILE A 88 11.40 5.86 -4.00
N ARG A 89 11.39 7.17 -3.83
CA ARG A 89 11.85 7.77 -2.59
C ARG A 89 10.80 7.53 -1.50
N LEU A 90 11.25 7.12 -0.33
CA LEU A 90 10.38 6.81 0.78
C LEU A 90 10.13 8.06 1.63
N ASP A 91 8.88 8.27 2.02
CA ASP A 91 8.57 9.26 3.05
C ASP A 91 9.00 8.71 4.41
N GLN A 92 8.94 9.51 5.45
CA GLN A 92 9.45 9.11 6.76
C GLN A 92 8.66 7.95 7.35
N LYS A 93 7.35 7.92 7.12
CA LYS A 93 6.52 6.83 7.65
C LYS A 93 6.85 5.51 6.94
N SER A 94 6.96 5.52 5.62
CA SER A 94 7.33 4.32 4.87
C SER A 94 8.71 3.83 5.26
N LEU A 95 9.66 4.77 5.42
CA LEU A 95 11.01 4.43 5.84
C LEU A 95 11.00 3.77 7.20
N SER A 96 10.26 4.31 8.15
CA SER A 96 10.14 3.74 9.49
C SER A 96 9.58 2.33 9.46
N ILE A 97 8.52 2.11 8.68
CA ILE A 97 7.91 0.79 8.56
C ILE A 97 8.90 -0.22 8.00
N LEU A 98 9.58 0.14 6.90
CA LEU A 98 10.49 -0.80 6.25
C LEU A 98 11.72 -1.08 7.10
N LYS A 99 12.25 -0.07 7.79
CA LYS A 99 13.38 -0.30 8.70
C LYS A 99 12.98 -1.23 9.84
N ASP A 100 11.79 -1.06 10.41
CA ASP A 100 11.29 -1.94 11.45
C ASP A 100 11.17 -3.37 10.94
N ARG A 101 10.61 -3.55 9.75
CA ARG A 101 10.48 -4.89 9.17
C ARG A 101 11.82 -5.51 8.86
N MET A 102 12.76 -4.74 8.34
CA MET A 102 14.11 -5.22 8.06
C MET A 102 14.80 -5.74 9.33
N GLY A 103 14.54 -5.11 10.47
CA GLY A 103 15.14 -5.51 11.73
C GLY A 103 14.47 -6.70 12.40
N ASN A 104 13.20 -6.94 12.11
CA ASN A 104 12.39 -7.93 12.82
C ASN A 104 11.99 -9.15 12.00
N ILE A 105 12.08 -9.08 10.68
CA ILE A 105 11.72 -10.19 9.80
C ILE A 105 13.00 -10.92 9.40
N LYS A 106 13.04 -12.23 9.60
CA LYS A 106 14.22 -13.02 9.31
C LYS A 106 14.33 -13.45 7.85
N SER A 107 13.26 -13.31 7.08
CA SER A 107 13.26 -13.64 5.66
C SER A 107 13.92 -12.54 4.84
N GLU A 108 14.38 -12.87 3.63
CA GLU A 108 14.79 -11.84 2.68
C GLU A 108 13.60 -11.00 2.23
N PHE A 109 12.38 -11.56 2.29
CA PHE A 109 11.16 -10.85 1.95
C PHE A 109 10.66 -10.05 3.14
N LEU A 110 10.32 -8.78 2.91
CA LEU A 110 9.88 -7.90 4.00
C LEU A 110 8.47 -8.21 4.48
N PHE A 111 7.63 -8.75 3.61
CA PHE A 111 6.27 -9.15 3.97
C PHE A 111 6.18 -10.67 3.96
N ALA A 112 6.77 -11.26 4.99
CA ALA A 112 6.82 -12.69 5.14
C ALA A 112 6.17 -13.13 6.45
N ASN A 113 5.63 -14.35 6.45
CA ASN A 113 5.04 -14.94 7.64
C ASN A 113 6.13 -15.47 8.57
N ARG A 114 5.71 -16.08 9.69
CA ARG A 114 6.66 -16.60 10.69
C ARG A 114 7.58 -17.68 10.14
N SER A 115 7.13 -18.39 9.09
CA SER A 115 7.93 -19.44 8.46
C SER A 115 8.93 -18.88 7.46
N GLY A 116 8.94 -17.57 7.24
CA GLY A 116 9.86 -16.92 6.30
C GLY A 116 9.37 -16.88 4.87
N ASN A 117 8.16 -17.33 4.60
CA ASN A 117 7.58 -17.30 3.26
C ASN A 117 6.80 -16.02 3.03
N PRO A 118 6.83 -15.45 1.82
CA PRO A 118 6.02 -14.27 1.53
C PRO A 118 4.55 -14.56 1.77
N TYR A 119 3.83 -13.55 2.26
CA TYR A 119 2.39 -13.63 2.33
C TYR A 119 1.82 -13.73 0.92
N THR A 120 0.66 -14.35 0.78
CA THR A 120 -0.05 -14.38 -0.50
C THR A 120 -0.91 -13.12 -0.64
N ILE A 121 -1.25 -12.79 -1.88
CA ILE A 121 -2.13 -11.66 -2.11
C ILE A 121 -3.51 -11.90 -1.49
N GLU A 122 -3.93 -13.17 -1.41
CA GLU A 122 -5.22 -13.53 -0.82
C GLU A 122 -5.30 -13.15 0.66
N TYR A 123 -4.18 -13.23 1.38
CA TYR A 123 -4.11 -12.81 2.78
C TYR A 123 -4.50 -11.32 2.91
N PHE A 124 -3.93 -10.47 2.07
CA PHE A 124 -4.20 -9.04 2.14
C PHE A 124 -5.59 -8.69 1.61
N LYS A 125 -6.05 -9.39 0.57
CA LYS A 125 -7.41 -9.21 0.07
C LYS A 125 -8.45 -9.51 1.14
N LYS A 126 -8.21 -10.56 1.92
CA LYS A 126 -9.10 -10.96 3.01
C LYS A 126 -9.30 -9.82 4.01
N TYR A 127 -8.20 -9.21 4.45
CA TYR A 127 -8.30 -8.15 5.45
C TYR A 127 -8.80 -6.84 4.86
N PHE A 128 -8.51 -6.60 3.60
CA PHE A 128 -9.05 -5.41 2.92
C PHE A 128 -10.57 -5.51 2.83
N ARG A 129 -11.08 -6.68 2.45
CA ARG A 129 -12.52 -6.93 2.40
C ARG A 129 -13.15 -6.80 3.78
N LYS A 130 -12.51 -7.40 4.79
CA LYS A 130 -13.01 -7.33 6.16
C LYS A 130 -13.13 -5.88 6.64
N ALA A 131 -12.14 -5.07 6.31
CA ALA A 131 -12.15 -3.66 6.68
C ALA A 131 -13.35 -2.94 6.06
N PHE A 132 -13.60 -3.14 4.78
CA PHE A 132 -14.73 -2.50 4.11
C PHE A 132 -16.07 -3.03 4.60
N ASP A 133 -16.16 -4.33 4.90
CA ASP A 133 -17.39 -4.90 5.47
C ASP A 133 -17.74 -4.24 6.79
N GLN A 134 -16.76 -3.95 7.63
CA GLN A 134 -16.99 -3.37 8.94
C GLN A 134 -17.25 -1.87 8.89
N LEU A 135 -16.52 -1.15 8.04
CA LEU A 135 -16.63 0.30 8.00
C LEU A 135 -17.75 0.80 7.09
N TYR A 136 -18.01 0.08 6.02
CA TYR A 136 -18.96 0.52 5.00
C TYR A 136 -19.91 -0.61 4.61
N PRO A 137 -20.70 -1.12 5.57
CA PRO A 137 -21.54 -2.30 5.30
C PRO A 137 -22.60 -2.06 4.23
N ASP A 138 -22.96 -0.81 4.00
CA ASP A 138 -23.98 -0.48 3.00
C ASP A 138 -23.41 -0.20 1.61
N MET A 139 -22.10 -0.30 1.46
CA MET A 139 -21.47 -0.11 0.15
C MET A 139 -21.83 -1.29 -0.75
N ALA A 140 -22.43 -1.00 -1.90
CA ALA A 140 -22.93 -2.02 -2.81
C ALA A 140 -21.82 -2.92 -3.37
N LEU A 141 -20.68 -2.32 -3.69
CA LEU A 141 -19.52 -3.04 -4.20
C LEU A 141 -18.29 -2.62 -3.42
N HIS A 142 -17.58 -3.60 -2.93
CA HIS A 142 -16.34 -3.32 -2.22
C HIS A 142 -15.22 -3.05 -3.22
N LYS A 143 -14.34 -2.16 -2.85
CA LYS A 143 -13.19 -1.85 -3.68
C LYS A 143 -12.22 -3.01 -3.68
N SER A 144 -11.52 -3.19 -4.80
CA SER A 144 -10.49 -4.21 -4.89
C SER A 144 -9.20 -3.68 -4.23
N ILE A 145 -8.29 -4.60 -3.96
CA ILE A 145 -7.00 -4.22 -3.36
C ILE A 145 -6.19 -3.27 -4.25
N HIS A 146 -6.46 -3.28 -5.55
CA HIS A 146 -5.82 -2.35 -6.48
C HIS A 146 -6.20 -0.89 -6.22
N ALA A 147 -7.30 -0.67 -5.50
CA ALA A 147 -7.73 0.67 -5.13
C ALA A 147 -6.69 1.39 -4.27
N ILE A 148 -5.84 0.65 -3.56
CA ILE A 148 -4.79 1.24 -2.74
C ILE A 148 -3.82 2.02 -3.62
N ARG A 149 -3.35 1.41 -4.71
CA ARG A 149 -2.44 2.07 -5.65
C ARG A 149 -3.12 3.23 -6.36
N SER A 150 -4.36 3.02 -6.78
CA SER A 150 -5.14 4.07 -7.43
C SER A 150 -5.36 5.24 -6.48
N GLY A 151 -5.51 4.96 -5.19
CA GLY A 151 -5.62 5.98 -4.16
C GLY A 151 -4.38 6.84 -4.05
N ASN A 152 -3.20 6.20 -4.10
CA ASN A 152 -1.94 6.93 -4.10
C ASN A 152 -1.86 7.89 -5.29
N ARG A 153 -2.19 7.41 -6.49
CA ARG A 153 -2.14 8.22 -7.70
C ARG A 153 -3.09 9.39 -7.62
N LYS A 154 -4.30 9.14 -7.12
CA LYS A 154 -5.31 10.19 -6.99
C LYS A 154 -4.88 11.24 -5.96
N PHE A 155 -4.31 10.80 -4.86
CA PHE A 155 -3.80 11.70 -3.83
C PHE A 155 -2.72 12.62 -4.41
N LEU A 156 -1.75 12.05 -5.12
CA LEU A 156 -0.67 12.86 -5.71
C LEU A 156 -1.21 13.86 -6.73
N GLU A 157 -2.18 13.44 -7.53
CA GLU A 157 -2.81 14.30 -8.52
C GLU A 157 -3.54 15.47 -7.87
N MET A 158 -4.35 15.17 -6.84
CA MET A 158 -5.14 16.19 -6.14
C MET A 158 -4.29 17.22 -5.43
N TYR A 159 -3.12 16.83 -4.95
CA TYR A 159 -2.25 17.72 -4.19
C TYR A 159 -1.04 18.20 -4.98
N ASN A 160 -1.01 17.90 -6.28
CA ASN A 160 0.09 18.37 -7.15
C ASN A 160 1.46 17.92 -6.68
N LEU A 161 1.57 16.68 -6.22
CA LEU A 161 2.81 16.18 -5.63
C LEU A 161 3.62 15.26 -6.55
N ASN A 162 3.34 15.28 -7.84
CA ASN A 162 4.05 14.43 -8.80
C ASN A 162 5.49 14.89 -9.03
#